data_6cf41f6972d3625f53fb6016a36e6a9c
#
_entry.id   6cf41f6972d3625f53fb6016a36e6a9c
#
_cell.length_a   1.000
_cell.length_b   1.000
_cell.length_c   1.000
_cell.angle_alpha   90.00
_cell.angle_beta   90.00
_cell.angle_gamma   90.00
#
_symmetry.space_group_name_H-M   'P 1'
#
loop_
_entity.id
_entity.type
_entity.pdbx_description
1 polymer ?
#
loop_
_entity_poly.entity_id
_entity_poly.type
_entity_poly.pdbx_seq_one_letter_code
_entity_poly.pdbx_strand_id
1 'polypeptide(L)'
;MASVSPRVTENVTSCRIVSEPVVSATVFPNDSTARMEEDMSKKFWCGWRKLGLALCAATLLPLTAAAASAPAILVLGDSLSAEYGIARDAGWVKLMEARLRAERLDYSVVNASISGETTVGGKTRLPDLLARHHPAVVIVELGANDALRGLPLQTTEANLRSIVTGAQQARAGVLLVGMRIPPNYGPDYTERFFALYPKLAGEYKTRLVPFLLEGVIARPDWFQQDRMHPTAQAQGTLLDTVWPQLRPLLKLKAPAARAAER
;
A
#
# COMPACT_ATOMS: atom_id res chain seq x y z
N MET A 1 22.63 -56.78 -19.91
CA MET A 1 23.27 -56.03 -21.00
C MET A 1 23.06 -54.55 -20.68
N ALA A 2 24.06 -53.94 -20.13
CA ALA A 2 24.80 -52.73 -20.48
C ALA A 2 23.92 -51.48 -20.61
N SER A 3 23.79 -50.62 -19.59
CA SER A 3 24.67 -49.52 -19.19
C SER A 3 25.08 -48.59 -20.33
N VAL A 4 24.57 -47.35 -20.31
CA VAL A 4 25.38 -46.14 -20.61
C VAL A 4 24.71 -44.92 -19.98
N SER A 5 25.42 -44.33 -19.04
CA SER A 5 25.19 -42.99 -18.49
C SER A 5 26.07 -41.99 -19.26
N PRO A 6 25.64 -40.78 -19.56
CA PRO A 6 26.56 -39.70 -19.92
C PRO A 6 26.85 -38.80 -18.72
N ARG A 7 28.15 -38.67 -18.43
CA ARG A 7 28.74 -37.64 -17.57
C ARG A 7 28.52 -36.26 -18.20
N VAL A 8 28.09 -35.31 -17.39
CA VAL A 8 28.19 -33.88 -17.69
C VAL A 8 29.41 -33.33 -16.97
N THR A 9 30.32 -32.83 -17.77
CA THR A 9 31.56 -32.17 -17.34
C THR A 9 31.27 -30.76 -16.87
N GLU A 10 31.72 -30.45 -15.67
CA GLU A 10 31.79 -29.11 -15.11
C GLU A 10 32.78 -28.25 -15.90
N ASN A 11 32.32 -27.04 -16.29
CA ASN A 11 33.22 -25.99 -16.75
C ASN A 11 33.17 -24.84 -15.74
N VAL A 12 34.15 -24.78 -14.86
CA VAL A 12 34.43 -23.69 -13.95
C VAL A 12 35.20 -22.63 -14.73
N THR A 13 34.53 -21.51 -15.05
CA THR A 13 35.22 -20.34 -15.59
C THR A 13 35.49 -19.35 -14.45
N SER A 14 36.75 -19.32 -14.06
CA SER A 14 37.36 -18.39 -13.12
C SER A 14 37.26 -16.95 -13.62
N CYS A 15 36.59 -16.08 -12.87
CA CYS A 15 36.61 -14.64 -13.08
C CYS A 15 37.73 -14.03 -12.25
N ARG A 16 38.78 -13.54 -12.94
CA ARG A 16 39.90 -12.80 -12.37
C ARG A 16 39.46 -11.44 -11.88
N ILE A 17 39.78 -11.15 -10.64
CA ILE A 17 39.73 -9.81 -10.04
C ILE A 17 40.97 -9.06 -10.54
N VAL A 18 40.75 -7.95 -11.25
CA VAL A 18 41.79 -7.00 -11.62
C VAL A 18 41.77 -5.88 -10.56
N SER A 19 42.86 -5.83 -9.81
CA SER A 19 43.16 -4.73 -8.86
C SER A 19 43.90 -3.62 -9.60
N GLU A 20 43.36 -2.43 -9.60
CA GLU A 20 44.04 -1.21 -10.03
C GLU A 20 44.85 -0.58 -8.90
N PRO A 21 45.99 0.08 -9.22
CA PRO A 21 46.91 0.61 -8.20
C PRO A 21 46.56 2.01 -7.75
N VAL A 22 46.75 2.22 -6.47
CA VAL A 22 46.67 3.50 -5.76
C VAL A 22 47.83 4.39 -6.22
N VAL A 23 47.50 5.55 -6.82
CA VAL A 23 48.50 6.61 -7.11
C VAL A 23 48.55 7.56 -5.91
N SER A 24 49.68 7.51 -5.22
CA SER A 24 50.09 8.46 -4.18
C SER A 24 50.58 9.74 -4.84
N ALA A 25 49.98 10.87 -4.54
CA ALA A 25 50.48 12.19 -4.92
C ALA A 25 51.11 12.87 -3.70
N THR A 26 52.39 13.05 -3.80
CA THR A 26 53.31 13.72 -2.86
C THR A 26 53.04 15.20 -2.75
N VAL A 27 53.06 15.67 -1.52
CA VAL A 27 53.11 17.08 -1.09
C VAL A 27 54.47 17.65 -1.37
N PHE A 28 54.57 18.89 -1.91
CA PHE A 28 55.67 19.81 -1.69
C PHE A 28 55.17 21.20 -1.38
N PRO A 29 55.78 21.87 -0.39
CA PRO A 29 55.44 23.22 0.02
C PRO A 29 56.25 24.24 -0.80
N ASN A 30 55.71 25.39 -1.05
CA ASN A 30 56.56 26.53 -1.36
C ASN A 30 56.08 27.77 -0.63
N ASP A 31 57.02 28.20 0.16
CA ASP A 31 57.10 29.35 1.04
C ASP A 31 57.54 30.56 0.21
N SER A 32 56.91 31.68 0.41
CA SER A 32 57.54 33.00 0.23
C SER A 32 56.65 34.11 0.78
N THR A 33 56.81 34.42 2.02
CA THR A 33 57.24 35.73 2.59
C THR A 33 57.12 36.93 1.70
N ALA A 34 56.38 37.93 2.19
CA ALA A 34 56.72 39.37 2.32
C ALA A 34 55.47 40.12 2.79
N ARG A 35 55.35 40.43 3.98
CA ARG A 35 55.69 41.60 4.80
C ARG A 35 55.65 42.92 4.01
N MET A 36 54.68 43.74 4.34
CA MET A 36 54.77 45.21 4.50
C MET A 36 53.50 45.64 5.23
N GLU A 37 53.63 45.88 6.41
CA GLU A 37 53.76 47.05 7.28
C GLU A 37 52.94 48.25 6.82
N GLU A 38 52.04 48.57 7.75
CA GLU A 38 51.88 49.90 8.44
C GLU A 38 51.53 51.12 7.61
N ASP A 39 50.48 51.69 8.01
CA ASP A 39 50.37 53.01 8.66
C ASP A 39 49.26 53.89 8.05
N MET A 40 48.67 54.54 8.97
CA MET A 40 47.92 55.83 8.89
C MET A 40 46.41 55.63 9.20
N SER A 41 46.10 55.59 10.48
CA SER A 41 45.87 56.72 11.37
C SER A 41 44.76 57.68 10.96
N LYS A 42 43.76 57.59 11.78
CA LYS A 42 43.01 58.74 12.35
C LYS A 42 42.68 59.92 11.40
N LYS A 43 41.42 60.00 11.17
CA LYS A 43 40.58 61.21 11.28
C LYS A 43 39.43 61.13 10.34
N PHE A 44 38.29 60.91 10.82
CA PHE A 44 37.23 61.89 10.65
C PHE A 44 36.04 61.49 11.53
N TRP A 45 36.05 62.03 12.70
CA TRP A 45 34.86 62.08 13.53
C TRP A 45 34.10 63.32 13.05
N CYS A 46 32.92 63.14 12.57
CA CYS A 46 31.81 64.08 12.80
C CYS A 46 30.56 63.66 12.02
N GLY A 47 29.53 63.35 12.73
CA GLY A 47 28.17 63.79 12.42
C GLY A 47 27.49 63.16 11.22
N TRP A 48 26.61 62.25 11.55
CA TRP A 48 25.24 62.39 11.05
C TRP A 48 24.33 61.36 11.80
N ARG A 49 23.81 61.83 12.93
CA ARG A 49 22.59 61.27 13.50
C ARG A 49 21.48 61.65 12.54
N LYS A 50 21.07 60.77 11.67
CA LYS A 50 19.77 60.80 11.02
C LYS A 50 19.29 59.40 10.79
N LEU A 51 18.26 59.06 11.56
CA LEU A 51 17.14 58.23 11.17
C LEU A 51 17.36 57.30 9.94
N GLY A 52 17.76 56.08 10.20
CA GLY A 52 17.55 54.98 9.29
C GLY A 52 16.47 54.08 9.91
N LEU A 53 15.19 54.34 9.57
CA LEU A 53 14.15 53.34 9.73
C LEU A 53 14.57 52.13 8.88
N ALA A 54 15.15 51.13 9.54
CA ALA A 54 15.28 49.81 8.93
C ALA A 54 13.88 49.22 8.83
N LEU A 55 13.31 49.37 7.63
CA LEU A 55 12.10 48.70 7.21
C LEU A 55 12.43 47.21 7.15
N CYS A 56 12.25 46.49 8.26
CA CYS A 56 12.18 45.03 8.27
C CYS A 56 10.94 44.67 7.46
N ALA A 57 11.10 44.58 6.15
CA ALA A 57 10.13 43.85 5.33
C ALA A 57 10.28 42.37 5.69
N ALA A 58 9.59 41.97 6.77
CA ALA A 58 9.28 40.60 7.02
C ALA A 58 8.47 40.11 5.83
N THR A 59 9.12 39.50 4.85
CA THR A 59 8.48 38.73 3.81
C THR A 59 7.73 37.60 4.48
N LEU A 60 6.46 37.85 4.81
CA LEU A 60 5.48 36.82 5.09
C LEU A 60 5.36 35.96 3.83
N LEU A 61 6.28 34.98 3.68
CA LEU A 61 6.06 33.89 2.75
C LEU A 61 4.76 33.22 3.19
N PRO A 62 3.72 33.20 2.32
CA PRO A 62 2.55 32.44 2.64
C PRO A 62 3.01 30.98 2.80
N LEU A 63 2.94 30.47 4.01
CA LEU A 63 3.06 29.05 4.28
C LEU A 63 1.85 28.43 3.59
N THR A 64 1.97 28.11 2.32
CA THR A 64 0.97 27.32 1.61
C THR A 64 0.95 25.98 2.35
N ALA A 65 0.03 25.85 3.28
CA ALA A 65 -0.29 24.58 3.86
C ALA A 65 -0.64 23.66 2.69
N ALA A 66 0.28 22.80 2.30
CA ALA A 66 -0.01 21.76 1.34
C ALA A 66 -1.22 21.03 1.91
N ALA A 67 -2.37 21.14 1.24
CA ALA A 67 -3.56 20.42 1.64
C ALA A 67 -3.18 18.95 1.72
N ALA A 68 -3.17 18.38 2.93
CA ALA A 68 -2.86 16.99 3.13
C ALA A 68 -3.81 16.18 2.24
N SER A 69 -3.25 15.39 1.34
CA SER A 69 -4.05 14.52 0.48
C SER A 69 -4.96 13.63 1.33
N ALA A 70 -6.17 13.37 0.85
CA ALA A 70 -7.09 12.49 1.56
C ALA A 70 -6.42 11.12 1.79
N PRO A 71 -6.55 10.53 3.00
CA PRO A 71 -5.99 9.23 3.28
C PRO A 71 -6.57 8.19 2.32
N ALA A 72 -5.74 7.23 1.89
CA ALA A 72 -6.14 6.24 0.90
C ALA A 72 -6.67 4.95 1.55
N ILE A 73 -7.66 4.33 0.92
CA ILE A 73 -8.06 2.94 1.12
C ILE A 73 -7.54 2.16 -0.07
N LEU A 74 -6.65 1.21 0.17
CA LEU A 74 -6.14 0.29 -0.85
C LEU A 74 -6.95 -1.00 -0.82
N VAL A 75 -7.53 -1.39 -1.97
CA VAL A 75 -8.16 -2.71 -2.14
C VAL A 75 -7.20 -3.60 -2.90
N LEU A 76 -6.75 -4.66 -2.26
CA LEU A 76 -5.91 -5.71 -2.81
C LEU A 76 -6.77 -6.96 -2.94
N GLY A 77 -7.36 -7.17 -4.11
CA GLY A 77 -8.35 -8.21 -4.36
C GLY A 77 -8.16 -8.92 -5.69
N ASP A 78 -9.10 -9.80 -5.97
CA ASP A 78 -9.15 -10.56 -7.21
C ASP A 78 -10.32 -10.11 -8.13
N SER A 79 -10.92 -11.05 -8.88
CA SER A 79 -12.01 -10.77 -9.83
C SER A 79 -13.28 -10.22 -9.19
N LEU A 80 -13.53 -10.55 -7.91
CA LEU A 80 -14.72 -10.08 -7.19
C LEU A 80 -14.64 -8.58 -6.86
N SER A 81 -13.44 -8.05 -6.78
CA SER A 81 -13.17 -6.63 -6.55
C SER A 81 -12.74 -5.89 -7.81
N ALA A 82 -12.34 -6.60 -8.88
CA ALA A 82 -11.87 -6.05 -10.16
C ALA A 82 -12.96 -5.85 -11.20
N GLU A 83 -14.23 -5.93 -10.83
CA GLU A 83 -15.39 -5.73 -11.72
C GLU A 83 -15.47 -6.75 -12.89
N TYR A 84 -14.99 -7.98 -12.66
CA TYR A 84 -15.00 -8.99 -13.70
C TYR A 84 -16.41 -9.26 -14.24
N GLY A 85 -16.58 -9.16 -15.58
CA GLY A 85 -17.82 -9.47 -16.27
C GLY A 85 -18.99 -8.50 -16.04
N ILE A 86 -18.75 -7.37 -15.37
CA ILE A 86 -19.73 -6.29 -15.19
C ILE A 86 -19.24 -4.98 -15.82
N ALA A 87 -20.14 -4.02 -15.97
CA ALA A 87 -19.77 -2.71 -16.49
C ALA A 87 -18.77 -2.02 -15.55
N ARG A 88 -17.89 -1.20 -16.14
CA ARG A 88 -16.96 -0.35 -15.38
C ARG A 88 -17.74 0.56 -14.42
N ASP A 89 -17.18 0.78 -13.26
CA ASP A 89 -17.76 1.61 -12.19
C ASP A 89 -19.06 1.06 -11.57
N ALA A 90 -19.40 -0.21 -11.85
CA ALA A 90 -20.56 -0.89 -11.27
C ALA A 90 -20.20 -1.79 -10.07
N GLY A 91 -18.92 -1.96 -9.75
CA GLY A 91 -18.46 -2.84 -8.69
C GLY A 91 -18.61 -2.25 -7.29
N TRP A 92 -18.61 -3.14 -6.28
CA TRP A 92 -18.75 -2.75 -4.87
C TRP A 92 -17.68 -1.76 -4.39
N VAL A 93 -16.46 -1.83 -4.95
CA VAL A 93 -15.37 -0.91 -4.63
C VAL A 93 -15.72 0.51 -5.09
N LYS A 94 -16.32 0.65 -6.27
CA LYS A 94 -16.79 1.95 -6.75
C LYS A 94 -17.98 2.48 -5.97
N LEU A 95 -18.91 1.60 -5.62
CA LEU A 95 -20.04 1.96 -4.74
C LEU A 95 -19.54 2.41 -3.35
N MET A 96 -18.43 1.85 -2.86
CA MET A 96 -17.79 2.29 -1.62
C MET A 96 -17.33 3.76 -1.69
N GLU A 97 -16.76 4.20 -2.82
CA GLU A 97 -16.41 5.62 -3.02
C GLU A 97 -17.65 6.54 -2.90
N ALA A 98 -18.77 6.12 -3.48
CA ALA A 98 -20.02 6.87 -3.39
C ALA A 98 -20.52 6.95 -1.94
N ARG A 99 -20.47 5.85 -1.18
CA ARG A 99 -20.84 5.80 0.23
C ARG A 99 -19.93 6.65 1.11
N LEU A 100 -18.62 6.62 0.89
CA LEU A 100 -17.66 7.48 1.58
C LEU A 100 -18.03 8.96 1.41
N ARG A 101 -18.33 9.40 0.19
CA ARG A 101 -18.77 10.77 -0.09
C ARG A 101 -20.08 11.13 0.61
N ALA A 102 -21.06 10.21 0.54
CA ALA A 102 -22.38 10.42 1.19
C ALA A 102 -22.25 10.55 2.71
N GLU A 103 -21.36 9.81 3.34
CA GLU A 103 -21.08 9.88 4.78
C GLU A 103 -20.04 10.97 5.14
N ARG A 104 -19.61 11.79 4.19
CA ARG A 104 -18.60 12.86 4.37
C ARG A 104 -17.28 12.35 4.96
N LEU A 105 -16.90 11.13 4.59
CA LEU A 105 -15.64 10.52 4.91
C LEU A 105 -14.64 10.84 3.79
N ASP A 106 -13.67 11.68 4.10
CA ASP A 106 -12.68 12.17 3.13
C ASP A 106 -11.58 11.12 2.95
N TYR A 107 -11.86 10.11 2.12
CA TYR A 107 -10.92 9.05 1.73
C TYR A 107 -10.88 8.93 0.22
N SER A 108 -9.69 8.71 -0.33
CA SER A 108 -9.51 8.22 -1.69
C SER A 108 -9.53 6.68 -1.71
N VAL A 109 -9.95 6.09 -2.82
CA VAL A 109 -9.95 4.63 -2.97
C VAL A 109 -9.01 4.26 -4.12
N VAL A 110 -8.11 3.33 -3.85
CA VAL A 110 -7.20 2.74 -4.85
C VAL A 110 -7.59 1.28 -5.00
N ASN A 111 -8.25 0.95 -6.11
CA ASN A 111 -8.55 -0.44 -6.43
C ASN A 111 -7.36 -1.03 -7.20
N ALA A 112 -6.57 -1.86 -6.52
CA ALA A 112 -5.43 -2.59 -7.08
C ALA A 112 -5.75 -4.07 -7.33
N SER A 113 -7.04 -4.43 -7.43
CA SER A 113 -7.49 -5.80 -7.66
C SER A 113 -7.21 -6.24 -9.09
N ILE A 114 -6.88 -7.52 -9.26
CA ILE A 114 -6.59 -8.13 -10.56
C ILE A 114 -7.37 -9.45 -10.66
N SER A 115 -8.15 -9.61 -11.73
CA SER A 115 -8.89 -10.86 -11.95
C SER A 115 -7.95 -12.07 -12.01
N GLY A 116 -8.29 -13.13 -11.26
CA GLY A 116 -7.47 -14.34 -11.15
C GLY A 116 -6.28 -14.23 -10.23
N GLU A 117 -6.11 -13.12 -9.50
CA GLU A 117 -5.01 -12.90 -8.57
C GLU A 117 -4.98 -13.94 -7.46
N THR A 118 -3.79 -14.34 -7.08
CA THR A 118 -3.53 -15.25 -5.96
C THR A 118 -2.86 -14.52 -4.80
N THR A 119 -2.79 -15.17 -3.65
CA THR A 119 -2.09 -14.59 -2.50
C THR A 119 -0.61 -14.34 -2.75
N VAL A 120 0.05 -15.12 -3.62
CA VAL A 120 1.46 -14.89 -3.96
C VAL A 120 1.63 -13.62 -4.80
N GLY A 121 0.75 -13.37 -5.76
CA GLY A 121 0.80 -12.17 -6.58
C GLY A 121 0.49 -10.92 -5.75
N GLY A 122 -0.56 -10.95 -4.93
CA GLY A 122 -0.90 -9.87 -4.00
C GLY A 122 0.26 -9.54 -3.05
N LYS A 123 0.90 -10.57 -2.45
CA LYS A 123 2.08 -10.40 -1.60
C LYS A 123 3.25 -9.74 -2.35
N THR A 124 3.49 -10.13 -3.60
CA THR A 124 4.58 -9.58 -4.41
C THR A 124 4.38 -8.11 -4.73
N ARG A 125 3.13 -7.70 -5.03
CA ARG A 125 2.80 -6.30 -5.40
C ARG A 125 2.65 -5.36 -4.21
N LEU A 126 2.35 -5.89 -3.03
CA LEU A 126 2.01 -5.08 -1.86
C LEU A 126 3.07 -4.04 -1.48
N PRO A 127 4.40 -4.34 -1.45
CA PRO A 127 5.40 -3.35 -1.06
C PRO A 127 5.36 -2.09 -1.93
N ASP A 128 5.27 -2.24 -3.23
CA ASP A 128 5.20 -1.10 -4.17
C ASP A 128 3.90 -0.30 -4.02
N LEU A 129 2.78 -0.99 -3.77
CA LEU A 129 1.49 -0.35 -3.52
C LEU A 129 1.50 0.45 -2.22
N LEU A 130 2.08 -0.09 -1.15
CA LEU A 130 2.23 0.61 0.12
C LEU A 130 3.14 1.83 -0.01
N ALA A 131 4.28 1.70 -0.69
CA ALA A 131 5.21 2.80 -0.90
C ALA A 131 4.63 3.93 -1.77
N ARG A 132 3.79 3.58 -2.74
CA ARG A 132 3.18 4.55 -3.67
C ARG A 132 1.99 5.28 -3.09
N HIS A 133 1.14 4.57 -2.35
CA HIS A 133 -0.17 5.08 -1.95
C HIS A 133 -0.27 5.44 -0.46
N HIS A 134 0.66 5.01 0.37
CA HIS A 134 0.65 5.22 1.83
C HIS A 134 -0.74 5.04 2.45
N PRO A 135 -1.41 3.89 2.22
CA PRO A 135 -2.81 3.74 2.57
C PRO A 135 -3.02 3.79 4.08
N ALA A 136 -4.11 4.43 4.50
CA ALA A 136 -4.57 4.38 5.89
C ALA A 136 -5.26 3.04 6.21
N VAL A 137 -5.86 2.41 5.18
CA VAL A 137 -6.53 1.11 5.30
C VAL A 137 -6.17 0.25 4.09
N VAL A 138 -5.89 -1.02 4.32
CA VAL A 138 -5.75 -2.05 3.29
C VAL A 138 -6.87 -3.07 3.45
N ILE A 139 -7.68 -3.25 2.42
CA ILE A 139 -8.68 -4.31 2.31
C ILE A 139 -8.04 -5.45 1.53
N VAL A 140 -7.99 -6.65 2.12
CA VAL A 140 -7.38 -7.84 1.53
C VAL A 140 -8.48 -8.85 1.19
N GLU A 141 -8.79 -8.96 -0.09
CA GLU A 141 -9.81 -9.89 -0.64
C GLU A 141 -9.10 -10.84 -1.62
N LEU A 142 -8.35 -11.81 -1.06
CA LEU A 142 -7.51 -12.76 -1.80
C LEU A 142 -7.55 -14.13 -1.15
N GLY A 143 -7.26 -15.16 -1.94
CA GLY A 143 -7.13 -16.56 -1.51
C GLY A 143 -8.12 -17.48 -2.20
N ALA A 144 -9.22 -16.97 -2.73
CA ALA A 144 -10.19 -17.78 -3.47
C ALA A 144 -9.52 -18.50 -4.66
N ASN A 145 -8.70 -17.80 -5.44
CA ASN A 145 -7.99 -18.39 -6.57
C ASN A 145 -6.94 -19.41 -6.17
N ASP A 146 -6.30 -19.25 -5.01
CA ASP A 146 -5.40 -20.26 -4.45
C ASP A 146 -6.18 -21.55 -4.18
N ALA A 147 -7.30 -21.43 -3.49
CA ALA A 147 -8.12 -22.56 -3.11
C ALA A 147 -8.79 -23.26 -4.31
N LEU A 148 -9.34 -22.49 -5.27
CA LEU A 148 -9.92 -23.03 -6.49
C LEU A 148 -8.90 -23.77 -7.39
N ARG A 149 -7.61 -23.43 -7.27
CA ARG A 149 -6.51 -24.15 -7.95
C ARG A 149 -5.95 -25.30 -7.12
N GLY A 150 -6.52 -25.59 -5.95
CA GLY A 150 -6.07 -26.66 -5.07
C GLY A 150 -4.67 -26.42 -4.50
N LEU A 151 -4.23 -25.17 -4.36
CA LEU A 151 -2.90 -24.85 -3.82
C LEU A 151 -2.82 -25.23 -2.34
N PRO A 152 -1.61 -25.52 -1.82
CA PRO A 152 -1.43 -25.85 -0.40
C PRO A 152 -1.89 -24.70 0.50
N LEU A 153 -2.81 -24.96 1.41
CA LEU A 153 -3.37 -23.97 2.33
C LEU A 153 -2.29 -23.30 3.21
N GLN A 154 -1.22 -24.03 3.52
CA GLN A 154 -0.09 -23.49 4.28
C GLN A 154 0.59 -22.34 3.51
N THR A 155 0.71 -22.43 2.18
CA THR A 155 1.24 -21.37 1.34
C THR A 155 0.32 -20.16 1.30
N THR A 156 -0.99 -20.40 1.12
CA THR A 156 -2.02 -19.35 1.17
C THR A 156 -1.99 -18.61 2.51
N GLU A 157 -1.95 -19.35 3.62
CA GLU A 157 -1.85 -18.79 4.97
C GLU A 157 -0.59 -17.94 5.13
N ALA A 158 0.57 -18.46 4.74
CA ALA A 158 1.85 -17.75 4.85
C ALA A 158 1.87 -16.46 4.03
N ASN A 159 1.27 -16.46 2.85
CA ASN A 159 1.16 -15.28 2.02
C ASN A 159 0.20 -14.25 2.61
N LEU A 160 -1.00 -14.64 3.05
CA LEU A 160 -1.94 -13.75 3.73
C LEU A 160 -1.32 -13.15 4.99
N ARG A 161 -0.61 -13.95 5.79
CA ARG A 161 0.16 -13.49 6.96
C ARG A 161 1.17 -12.42 6.58
N SER A 162 1.93 -12.62 5.51
CA SER A 162 2.91 -11.65 5.01
C SER A 162 2.24 -10.35 4.55
N ILE A 163 1.08 -10.45 3.88
CA ILE A 163 0.30 -9.28 3.42
C ILE A 163 -0.19 -8.47 4.63
N VAL A 164 -0.80 -9.14 5.62
CA VAL A 164 -1.31 -8.48 6.83
C VAL A 164 -0.17 -7.79 7.59
N THR A 165 0.93 -8.51 7.82
CA THR A 165 2.10 -7.96 8.52
C THR A 165 2.69 -6.75 7.78
N GLY A 166 2.87 -6.84 6.46
CA GLY A 166 3.38 -5.74 5.65
C GLY A 166 2.49 -4.49 5.71
N ALA A 167 1.17 -4.67 5.63
CA ALA A 167 0.23 -3.56 5.76
C ALA A 167 0.28 -2.92 7.17
N GLN A 168 0.35 -3.73 8.24
CA GLN A 168 0.45 -3.23 9.61
C GLN A 168 1.79 -2.51 9.88
N GLN A 169 2.90 -3.02 9.32
CA GLN A 169 4.21 -2.34 9.40
C GLN A 169 4.19 -0.97 8.70
N ALA A 170 3.42 -0.83 7.62
CA ALA A 170 3.14 0.45 6.97
C ALA A 170 2.12 1.32 7.74
N ARG A 171 1.71 0.91 8.96
CA ARG A 171 0.72 1.58 9.82
C ARG A 171 -0.68 1.69 9.21
N ALA A 172 -1.03 0.85 8.27
CA ALA A 172 -2.37 0.74 7.73
C ALA A 172 -3.26 -0.13 8.64
N GLY A 173 -4.51 0.29 8.80
CA GLY A 173 -5.55 -0.59 9.33
C GLY A 173 -5.81 -1.71 8.31
N VAL A 174 -6.08 -2.93 8.77
CA VAL A 174 -6.32 -4.07 7.87
C VAL A 174 -7.74 -4.59 8.04
N LEU A 175 -8.42 -4.78 6.90
CA LEU A 175 -9.66 -5.51 6.79
C LEU A 175 -9.41 -6.77 5.94
N LEU A 176 -9.49 -7.95 6.58
CA LEU A 176 -9.53 -9.21 5.86
C LEU A 176 -10.95 -9.48 5.37
N VAL A 177 -11.05 -9.93 4.12
CA VAL A 177 -12.31 -10.34 3.50
C VAL A 177 -12.22 -11.81 3.17
N GLY A 178 -12.93 -12.62 3.95
CA GLY A 178 -12.92 -14.07 3.84
C GLY A 178 -13.78 -14.58 2.68
N MET A 179 -13.42 -15.76 2.23
CA MET A 179 -14.10 -16.47 1.13
C MET A 179 -14.39 -17.92 1.50
N ARG A 180 -15.39 -18.49 0.84
CA ARG A 180 -15.68 -19.92 0.79
C ARG A 180 -15.54 -20.41 -0.64
N ILE A 181 -15.17 -21.67 -0.80
CA ILE A 181 -15.14 -22.34 -2.10
C ILE A 181 -16.20 -23.43 -2.15
N PRO A 182 -16.62 -23.87 -3.35
CA PRO A 182 -17.63 -24.90 -3.49
C PRO A 182 -17.29 -26.22 -2.77
N PRO A 183 -18.28 -26.93 -2.22
CA PRO A 183 -18.05 -28.13 -1.40
C PRO A 183 -17.46 -29.32 -2.17
N ASN A 184 -17.49 -29.31 -3.49
CA ASN A 184 -16.91 -30.35 -4.36
C ASN A 184 -15.35 -30.42 -4.26
N TYR A 185 -14.70 -29.45 -3.62
CA TYR A 185 -13.27 -29.54 -3.26
C TYR A 185 -13.00 -30.40 -2.02
N GLY A 186 -14.03 -30.96 -1.41
CA GLY A 186 -13.97 -31.79 -0.22
C GLY A 186 -14.13 -30.98 1.07
N PRO A 187 -14.87 -31.52 2.05
CA PRO A 187 -15.23 -30.76 3.27
C PRO A 187 -14.02 -30.36 4.10
N ASP A 188 -13.02 -31.23 4.26
CA ASP A 188 -11.82 -30.91 5.03
C ASP A 188 -11.07 -29.71 4.44
N TYR A 189 -10.86 -29.71 3.12
CA TYR A 189 -10.15 -28.63 2.45
C TYR A 189 -10.94 -27.31 2.49
N THR A 190 -12.25 -27.36 2.24
CA THR A 190 -13.11 -26.17 2.25
C THR A 190 -13.22 -25.52 3.62
N GLU A 191 -13.41 -26.31 4.67
CA GLU A 191 -13.50 -25.80 6.04
C GLU A 191 -12.14 -25.26 6.53
N ARG A 192 -11.05 -25.94 6.23
CA ARG A 192 -9.69 -25.46 6.55
C ARG A 192 -9.35 -24.18 5.81
N PHE A 193 -9.75 -24.05 4.54
CA PHE A 193 -9.60 -22.81 3.80
C PHE A 193 -10.37 -21.66 4.47
N PHE A 194 -11.65 -21.87 4.75
CA PHE A 194 -12.48 -20.86 5.40
C PHE A 194 -11.91 -20.43 6.76
N ALA A 195 -11.40 -21.39 7.55
CA ALA A 195 -10.84 -21.15 8.87
C ALA A 195 -9.56 -20.28 8.87
N LEU A 196 -8.89 -20.10 7.72
CA LEU A 196 -7.69 -19.27 7.65
C LEU A 196 -7.97 -17.81 8.01
N TYR A 197 -9.09 -17.28 7.56
CA TYR A 197 -9.41 -15.85 7.75
C TYR A 197 -9.69 -15.49 9.21
N PRO A 198 -10.60 -16.17 9.93
CA PRO A 198 -10.80 -15.88 11.35
C PRO A 198 -9.56 -16.19 12.20
N LYS A 199 -8.78 -17.21 11.86
CA LYS A 199 -7.49 -17.49 12.53
C LYS A 199 -6.54 -16.30 12.41
N LEU A 200 -6.30 -15.83 11.20
CA LEU A 200 -5.40 -14.69 10.95
C LEU A 200 -5.96 -13.40 11.54
N ALA A 201 -7.27 -13.17 11.43
CA ALA A 201 -7.90 -11.98 12.00
C ALA A 201 -7.73 -11.94 13.53
N GLY A 202 -7.90 -13.06 14.22
CA GLY A 202 -7.68 -13.17 15.66
C GLY A 202 -6.21 -12.96 16.04
N GLU A 203 -5.29 -13.59 15.32
CA GLU A 203 -3.85 -13.51 15.56
C GLU A 203 -3.31 -12.08 15.39
N TYR A 204 -3.71 -11.40 14.31
CA TYR A 204 -3.22 -10.06 13.97
C TYR A 204 -4.16 -8.94 14.46
N LYS A 205 -5.24 -9.26 15.14
CA LYS A 205 -6.24 -8.29 15.62
C LYS A 205 -6.77 -7.37 14.52
N THR A 206 -6.98 -7.94 13.33
CA THR A 206 -7.56 -7.22 12.21
C THR A 206 -9.08 -7.28 12.24
N ARG A 207 -9.74 -6.39 11.47
CA ARG A 207 -11.16 -6.55 11.16
C ARG A 207 -11.33 -7.69 10.15
N LEU A 208 -12.50 -8.33 10.19
CA LEU A 208 -12.83 -9.46 9.34
C LEU A 208 -14.25 -9.33 8.79
N VAL A 209 -14.40 -9.47 7.50
CA VAL A 209 -15.63 -9.91 6.85
C VAL A 209 -15.53 -11.42 6.73
N PRO A 210 -16.32 -12.22 7.43
CA PRO A 210 -16.16 -13.69 7.41
C PRO A 210 -16.32 -14.28 6.03
N PHE A 211 -17.34 -13.81 5.26
CA PHE A 211 -17.62 -14.28 3.92
C PHE A 211 -18.20 -13.14 3.06
N LEU A 212 -17.48 -12.76 2.00
CA LEU A 212 -17.89 -11.66 1.12
C LEU A 212 -19.27 -11.87 0.50
N LEU A 213 -19.56 -13.11 0.07
CA LEU A 213 -20.79 -13.44 -0.65
C LEU A 213 -21.95 -13.83 0.27
N GLU A 214 -21.87 -13.62 1.57
CA GLU A 214 -22.89 -14.04 2.55
C GLU A 214 -24.29 -13.54 2.16
N GLY A 215 -24.44 -12.29 1.77
CA GLY A 215 -25.71 -11.70 1.40
C GLY A 215 -26.22 -12.06 -0.01
N VAL A 216 -25.40 -12.72 -0.84
CA VAL A 216 -25.74 -13.01 -2.23
C VAL A 216 -25.77 -14.49 -2.57
N ILE A 217 -25.15 -15.35 -1.75
CA ILE A 217 -24.99 -16.79 -2.07
C ILE A 217 -26.33 -17.53 -2.25
N ALA A 218 -27.39 -17.07 -1.60
CA ALA A 218 -28.73 -17.66 -1.70
C ALA A 218 -29.53 -17.18 -2.95
N ARG A 219 -28.92 -16.30 -3.76
CA ARG A 219 -29.57 -15.68 -4.94
C ARG A 219 -28.88 -16.11 -6.22
N PRO A 220 -29.18 -17.28 -6.82
CA PRO A 220 -28.54 -17.77 -8.03
C PRO A 220 -28.68 -16.81 -9.23
N ASP A 221 -29.77 -16.03 -9.28
CA ASP A 221 -30.06 -14.99 -10.27
C ASP A 221 -29.11 -13.77 -10.17
N TRP A 222 -28.36 -13.64 -9.08
CA TRP A 222 -27.38 -12.58 -8.87
C TRP A 222 -25.96 -12.98 -9.27
N PHE A 223 -25.80 -14.17 -9.84
CA PHE A 223 -24.54 -14.63 -10.39
C PHE A 223 -24.54 -14.62 -11.92
N GLN A 224 -23.37 -14.45 -12.50
CA GLN A 224 -23.15 -14.57 -13.92
C GLN A 224 -23.33 -16.03 -14.37
N GLN A 225 -23.25 -16.30 -15.67
CA GLN A 225 -23.44 -17.66 -16.21
C GLN A 225 -22.45 -18.68 -15.62
N ASP A 226 -21.28 -18.24 -15.17
CA ASP A 226 -20.26 -19.06 -14.53
C ASP A 226 -20.60 -19.47 -13.09
N ARG A 227 -21.67 -18.91 -12.50
CA ARG A 227 -22.16 -19.17 -11.14
C ARG A 227 -21.13 -18.90 -10.04
N MET A 228 -20.10 -18.11 -10.35
CA MET A 228 -19.04 -17.73 -9.42
C MET A 228 -18.97 -16.22 -9.20
N HIS A 229 -19.14 -15.46 -10.28
CA HIS A 229 -19.00 -14.01 -10.21
C HIS A 229 -20.38 -13.34 -10.07
N PRO A 230 -20.55 -12.46 -9.06
CA PRO A 230 -21.79 -11.70 -8.91
C PRO A 230 -22.04 -10.74 -10.06
N THR A 231 -23.32 -10.53 -10.40
CA THR A 231 -23.75 -9.53 -11.38
C THR A 231 -23.66 -8.11 -10.79
N ALA A 232 -23.85 -7.08 -11.62
CA ALA A 232 -23.92 -5.69 -11.19
C ALA A 232 -25.02 -5.47 -10.12
N GLN A 233 -26.14 -6.20 -10.21
CA GLN A 233 -27.24 -6.12 -9.24
C GLN A 233 -26.81 -6.52 -7.81
N ALA A 234 -25.87 -7.44 -7.67
CA ALA A 234 -25.41 -7.94 -6.38
C ALA A 234 -24.40 -7.00 -5.67
N GLN A 235 -23.80 -6.05 -6.39
CA GLN A 235 -22.64 -5.28 -5.89
C GLN A 235 -22.98 -4.40 -4.68
N GLY A 236 -24.20 -3.87 -4.61
CA GLY A 236 -24.66 -3.12 -3.43
C GLY A 236 -24.65 -3.99 -2.16
N THR A 237 -25.09 -5.25 -2.27
CA THR A 237 -25.10 -6.19 -1.15
C THR A 237 -23.69 -6.60 -0.74
N LEU A 238 -22.75 -6.76 -1.70
CA LEU A 238 -21.34 -6.97 -1.35
C LEU A 238 -20.78 -5.81 -0.51
N LEU A 239 -21.08 -4.58 -0.92
CA LEU A 239 -20.68 -3.41 -0.13
C LEU A 239 -21.33 -3.42 1.27
N ASP A 240 -22.62 -3.77 1.35
CA ASP A 240 -23.33 -3.85 2.64
C ASP A 240 -22.74 -4.93 3.57
N THR A 241 -22.18 -5.99 3.01
CA THR A 241 -21.43 -7.02 3.76
C THR A 241 -20.08 -6.49 4.26
N VAL A 242 -19.38 -5.68 3.46
CA VAL A 242 -18.06 -5.13 3.80
C VAL A 242 -18.16 -3.93 4.76
N TRP A 243 -19.14 -3.07 4.57
CA TRP A 243 -19.21 -1.76 5.21
C TRP A 243 -19.19 -1.78 6.74
N PRO A 244 -19.92 -2.65 7.45
CA PRO A 244 -19.91 -2.69 8.91
C PRO A 244 -18.54 -2.98 9.51
N GLN A 245 -17.68 -3.70 8.80
CA GLN A 245 -16.34 -4.01 9.25
C GLN A 245 -15.31 -2.96 8.80
N LEU A 246 -15.54 -2.30 7.67
CA LEU A 246 -14.70 -1.21 7.19
C LEU A 246 -14.89 0.08 8.01
N ARG A 247 -16.14 0.45 8.26
CA ARG A 247 -16.52 1.72 8.88
C ARG A 247 -15.75 2.07 10.17
N PRO A 248 -15.49 1.13 11.10
CA PRO A 248 -14.72 1.40 12.30
C PRO A 248 -13.23 1.67 12.07
N LEU A 249 -12.67 1.31 10.91
CA LEU A 249 -11.29 1.63 10.54
C LEU A 249 -11.14 3.05 10.01
N LEU A 250 -12.25 3.67 9.64
CA LEU A 250 -12.28 5.02 9.06
C LEU A 250 -12.42 6.06 10.17
N LYS A 251 -11.50 7.03 10.20
CA LYS A 251 -11.57 8.16 11.13
C LYS A 251 -12.41 9.27 10.51
N LEU A 252 -13.33 9.83 11.28
CA LEU A 252 -13.98 11.08 10.91
C LEU A 252 -12.91 12.17 10.85
N LYS A 253 -12.89 12.98 9.79
CA LYS A 253 -12.11 14.21 9.76
C LYS A 253 -12.67 15.11 10.88
N ALA A 254 -11.82 15.53 11.81
CA ALA A 254 -12.22 16.53 12.78
C ALA A 254 -12.79 17.75 12.02
N PRO A 255 -13.94 18.31 12.41
CA PRO A 255 -14.44 19.52 11.78
C PRO A 255 -13.33 20.57 11.84
N ALA A 256 -13.00 21.16 10.67
CA ALA A 256 -12.05 22.27 10.63
C ALA A 256 -12.54 23.30 11.64
N ALA A 257 -11.70 23.62 12.62
CA ALA A 257 -12.01 24.67 13.59
C ALA A 257 -12.42 25.90 12.75
N ARG A 258 -13.67 26.36 12.89
CA ARG A 258 -14.11 27.62 12.32
C ARG A 258 -13.09 28.64 12.80
N ALA A 259 -12.31 29.20 11.89
CA ALA A 259 -11.55 30.39 12.16
C ALA A 259 -12.56 31.39 12.74
N ALA A 260 -12.40 31.69 14.01
CA ALA A 260 -13.23 32.69 14.67
C ALA A 260 -12.92 34.01 13.96
N GLU A 261 -13.86 34.44 13.12
CA GLU A 261 -13.95 35.83 12.71
C GLU A 261 -14.14 36.66 13.99
N ARG A 262 -13.09 37.39 14.34
CA ARG A 262 -13.17 38.57 15.20
C ARG A 262 -12.50 39.72 14.46
#